data_78fe12861d245997a6dda06fd52f6c63
#
_entry.id   78fe12861d245997a6dda06fd52f6c63
#
_cell.length_a   1.000
_cell.length_b   1.000
_cell.length_c   1.000
_cell.angle_alpha   90.00
_cell.angle_beta   90.00
_cell.angle_gamma   90.00
#
_symmetry.space_group_name_H-M   'P 1'
#
loop_
_entity.id
_entity.type
_entity.pdbx_description
1 polymer ?
#
loop_
_entity_poly.entity_id
_entity_poly.type
_entity_poly.pdbx_seq_one_letter_code
_entity_poly.pdbx_strand_id
1 'polypeptide(L)'
;MRIVPFDLLAVHRRSMIDVSRFKSRLSATETLNVSSFTHQSILNATPDEAFEWHERPGAFERLSPPWEQIEVLERTGGIRDGDRLRLRLRRGPFQLHWEAEHRGYTPGRQFRDEQVKGPFSRWSHTHRFKPDAEGHSILQDHVEYALPLGLVGRLLGRSYTQRSLLKMFAHRHQTTRADLTRHKRFADRGAQRVAVTGSFGLVGSQLTAFLTSGGHHVSRMVRRAPSPDSGEVFWNPERGETDTAALEGVDAVVHLAGENIASGRWTKARKESIARSRIDGTRLLSEALSKLSKPPRVLLAASAIGYYGDRGNEILTEDSPAKGHAFITDVCREWEAATKPAEEAGIRVVHLRLGVVLSRSGGALAKMITPFSLGLGGVLSHGRQYMSWISLEDVIGAIQHAMFTEELRGPVNLVAPHPVTNRTFTKTLGRVLRRPTLFPVPAVAVKALFGQMGEELLLNGARVVPKKLLDNGFEFLYPDLEDALRAELGRFS
;
A
#
# COMPACT_ATOMS: atom_id res chain seq x y z
N MET A 1 24.64 -21.33 -14.06
CA MET A 1 23.84 -22.46 -13.58
C MET A 1 22.39 -22.01 -13.57
N ARG A 2 21.63 -22.46 -14.58
CA ARG A 2 20.23 -22.05 -14.82
C ARG A 2 19.33 -22.72 -13.78
N ILE A 3 18.66 -21.96 -12.93
CA ILE A 3 17.57 -22.42 -12.10
C ILE A 3 16.31 -22.31 -12.98
N VAL A 4 15.90 -23.44 -13.55
CA VAL A 4 14.61 -23.59 -14.24
C VAL A 4 13.51 -23.44 -13.18
N PRO A 5 12.50 -22.61 -13.36
CA PRO A 5 11.32 -22.62 -12.50
C PRO A 5 10.57 -23.92 -12.75
N PHE A 6 10.48 -24.76 -11.74
CA PHE A 6 9.71 -26.01 -11.79
C PHE A 6 8.23 -25.65 -11.83
N ASP A 7 7.63 -25.89 -12.98
CA ASP A 7 6.22 -25.69 -13.28
C ASP A 7 5.41 -26.84 -12.67
N LEU A 8 4.75 -26.59 -11.53
CA LEU A 8 3.92 -27.60 -10.82
C LEU A 8 2.57 -27.87 -11.53
N LEU A 9 2.34 -27.30 -12.71
CA LEU A 9 1.04 -27.33 -13.42
C LEU A 9 1.06 -28.03 -14.79
N ALA A 10 2.18 -28.63 -15.20
CA ALA A 10 2.28 -29.23 -16.53
C ALA A 10 1.68 -30.67 -16.66
N VAL A 11 0.97 -31.19 -15.64
CA VAL A 11 0.45 -32.57 -15.65
C VAL A 11 -1.08 -32.65 -15.73
N HIS A 12 -1.75 -31.69 -16.31
CA HIS A 12 -3.22 -31.77 -16.46
C HIS A 12 -3.72 -31.77 -17.90
N ARG A 13 -3.06 -32.54 -18.77
CA ARG A 13 -3.71 -32.98 -20.02
C ARG A 13 -3.20 -34.37 -20.42
N ARG A 14 -3.88 -35.41 -20.00
CA ARG A 14 -4.19 -36.72 -20.63
C ARG A 14 -4.26 -37.82 -19.57
N SER A 15 -5.46 -38.09 -19.10
CA SER A 15 -6.08 -39.43 -19.00
C SER A 15 -7.29 -39.35 -18.06
N MET A 16 -8.45 -39.61 -18.62
CA MET A 16 -9.63 -39.94 -17.82
C MET A 16 -9.35 -41.32 -17.20
N ILE A 17 -8.89 -41.27 -15.93
CA ILE A 17 -8.87 -42.46 -15.08
C ILE A 17 -10.04 -42.28 -14.12
N ASP A 18 -10.87 -43.31 -14.04
CA ASP A 18 -12.08 -43.39 -13.22
C ASP A 18 -11.81 -43.11 -11.75
N VAL A 19 -12.24 -41.91 -11.31
CA VAL A 19 -12.00 -41.36 -9.97
C VAL A 19 -12.85 -42.04 -8.89
N SER A 20 -13.83 -42.87 -9.26
CA SER A 20 -14.79 -43.46 -8.30
C SER A 20 -14.20 -44.60 -7.47
N ARG A 21 -13.21 -45.33 -7.95
CA ARG A 21 -12.54 -46.43 -7.23
C ARG A 21 -11.36 -46.03 -6.37
N PHE A 22 -10.90 -44.77 -6.47
CA PHE A 22 -9.77 -44.26 -5.67
C PHE A 22 -10.20 -43.62 -4.33
N LYS A 23 -11.46 -43.23 -4.19
CA LYS A 23 -11.97 -42.56 -2.98
C LYS A 23 -12.10 -43.45 -1.75
N SER A 24 -12.22 -44.77 -1.89
CA SER A 24 -12.43 -45.68 -0.76
C SER A 24 -11.14 -46.21 -0.07
N ARG A 25 -9.97 -45.95 -0.64
CA ARG A 25 -8.66 -46.29 -0.03
C ARG A 25 -7.93 -45.11 0.62
N LEU A 26 -8.46 -43.91 0.54
CA LEU A 26 -7.78 -42.66 0.97
C LEU A 26 -8.00 -42.32 2.44
N SER A 27 -8.98 -42.88 3.16
CA SER A 27 -9.32 -42.44 4.52
C SER A 27 -8.32 -42.86 5.60
N ALA A 28 -7.45 -43.83 5.35
CA ALA A 28 -6.43 -44.28 6.32
C ALA A 28 -5.03 -43.73 6.08
N THR A 29 -4.78 -43.13 4.87
CA THR A 29 -3.46 -42.59 4.49
C THR A 29 -3.40 -41.05 4.60
N GLU A 30 -4.51 -40.39 4.86
CA GLU A 30 -4.59 -38.93 4.90
C GLU A 30 -3.84 -38.29 6.08
N THR A 31 -3.73 -38.97 7.20
CA THR A 31 -3.06 -38.48 8.41
C THR A 31 -1.54 -38.38 8.31
N LEU A 32 -0.92 -39.06 7.35
CA LEU A 32 0.55 -39.14 7.21
C LEU A 32 1.18 -37.99 6.38
N ASN A 33 0.39 -37.13 5.74
CA ASN A 33 0.90 -36.11 4.81
C ASN A 33 0.63 -34.65 5.17
N VAL A 34 0.10 -34.37 6.36
CA VAL A 34 -0.16 -33.00 6.83
C VAL A 34 1.14 -32.39 7.35
N SER A 35 1.48 -31.22 6.88
CA SER A 35 2.56 -30.37 7.40
C SER A 35 1.96 -29.24 8.21
N SER A 36 2.66 -28.77 9.24
CA SER A 36 2.26 -27.60 10.00
C SER A 36 3.29 -26.47 9.89
N PHE A 37 2.82 -25.26 10.06
CA PHE A 37 3.61 -24.05 10.15
C PHE A 37 2.99 -23.18 11.27
N THR A 38 3.83 -22.61 12.13
CA THR A 38 3.37 -21.68 13.17
C THR A 38 4.26 -20.44 13.15
N HIS A 39 3.62 -19.29 13.21
CA HIS A 39 4.28 -18.00 13.39
C HIS A 39 3.59 -17.27 14.53
N GLN A 40 4.37 -16.59 15.39
CA GLN A 40 3.78 -15.82 16.49
C GLN A 40 4.58 -14.55 16.75
N SER A 41 3.90 -13.54 17.25
CA SER A 41 4.52 -12.29 17.69
C SER A 41 3.69 -11.60 18.77
N ILE A 42 4.36 -10.79 19.58
CA ILE A 42 3.73 -9.93 20.57
C ILE A 42 3.29 -8.63 19.86
N LEU A 43 2.06 -8.21 20.12
CA LEU A 43 1.47 -6.97 19.63
C LEU A 43 1.29 -6.01 20.81
N ASN A 44 1.56 -4.73 20.60
CA ASN A 44 1.33 -3.69 21.62
C ASN A 44 -0.17 -3.31 21.70
N ALA A 45 -1.01 -4.28 21.95
CA ALA A 45 -2.45 -4.17 22.05
C ALA A 45 -2.98 -5.34 22.87
N THR A 46 -4.15 -5.22 23.49
CA THR A 46 -4.83 -6.33 24.16
C THR A 46 -5.31 -7.38 23.14
N PRO A 47 -5.59 -8.63 23.57
CA PRO A 47 -6.18 -9.63 22.68
C PRO A 47 -7.46 -9.17 21.99
N ASP A 48 -8.33 -8.47 22.71
CA ASP A 48 -9.60 -7.97 22.17
C ASP A 48 -9.36 -6.88 21.10
N GLU A 49 -8.48 -5.90 21.33
CA GLU A 49 -8.11 -4.89 20.34
C GLU A 49 -7.51 -5.51 19.09
N ALA A 50 -6.61 -6.49 19.25
CA ALA A 50 -6.00 -7.19 18.14
C ALA A 50 -7.02 -8.03 17.35
N PHE A 51 -7.95 -8.66 18.03
CA PHE A 51 -9.04 -9.43 17.42
C PHE A 51 -10.00 -8.51 16.66
N GLU A 52 -10.47 -7.42 17.27
CA GLU A 52 -11.33 -6.42 16.61
C GLU A 52 -10.70 -5.82 15.37
N TRP A 53 -9.38 -5.56 15.39
CA TRP A 53 -8.68 -5.09 14.19
C TRP A 53 -8.85 -6.08 13.02
N HIS A 54 -8.83 -7.40 13.27
CA HIS A 54 -9.03 -8.41 12.24
C HIS A 54 -10.50 -8.53 11.77
N GLU A 55 -11.48 -8.20 12.63
CA GLU A 55 -12.89 -8.17 12.25
C GLU A 55 -13.25 -6.96 11.36
N ARG A 56 -12.53 -5.84 11.53
CA ARG A 56 -12.89 -4.59 10.87
C ARG A 56 -12.62 -4.64 9.36
N PRO A 57 -13.43 -3.90 8.56
CA PRO A 57 -13.16 -3.72 7.15
C PRO A 57 -11.76 -3.17 6.93
N GLY A 58 -11.06 -3.62 5.86
CA GLY A 58 -9.71 -3.21 5.55
C GLY A 58 -8.61 -4.12 6.09
N ALA A 59 -8.86 -4.93 7.13
CA ALA A 59 -7.85 -5.84 7.68
C ALA A 59 -7.31 -6.82 6.63
N PHE A 60 -8.17 -7.42 5.81
CA PHE A 60 -7.75 -8.33 4.74
C PHE A 60 -6.83 -7.62 3.72
N GLU A 61 -7.20 -6.43 3.29
CA GLU A 61 -6.43 -5.61 2.35
C GLU A 61 -5.07 -5.23 2.95
N ARG A 62 -5.01 -4.91 4.24
CA ARG A 62 -3.77 -4.64 4.97
C ARG A 62 -2.88 -5.87 5.10
N LEU A 63 -3.45 -7.05 5.34
CA LEU A 63 -2.74 -8.32 5.46
C LEU A 63 -2.32 -8.91 4.11
N SER A 64 -2.77 -8.32 2.99
CA SER A 64 -2.41 -8.77 1.64
C SER A 64 -1.03 -8.26 1.25
N PRO A 65 -0.03 -9.15 1.08
CA PRO A 65 1.34 -8.72 0.81
C PRO A 65 1.46 -7.99 -0.55
N PRO A 66 2.26 -6.91 -0.65
CA PRO A 66 2.36 -6.10 -1.87
C PRO A 66 2.99 -6.84 -3.07
N TRP A 67 3.59 -8.00 -2.86
CA TRP A 67 4.13 -8.85 -3.92
C TRP A 67 3.17 -9.93 -4.41
N GLU A 68 2.01 -10.10 -3.79
CA GLU A 68 0.96 -11.00 -4.28
C GLU A 68 -0.09 -10.19 -5.05
N GLN A 69 -0.44 -10.66 -6.24
CA GLN A 69 -1.54 -10.07 -7.01
C GLN A 69 -2.83 -10.81 -6.65
N ILE A 70 -3.54 -10.25 -5.66
CA ILE A 70 -4.78 -10.81 -5.12
C ILE A 70 -5.96 -9.96 -5.60
N GLU A 71 -6.95 -10.62 -6.19
CA GLU A 71 -8.23 -10.03 -6.59
C GLU A 71 -9.35 -10.70 -5.80
N VAL A 72 -10.10 -9.92 -5.03
CA VAL A 72 -11.29 -10.40 -4.34
C VAL A 72 -12.42 -10.52 -5.37
N LEU A 73 -12.89 -11.74 -5.61
CA LEU A 73 -14.00 -12.00 -6.53
C LEU A 73 -15.35 -11.93 -5.82
N GLU A 74 -15.39 -12.42 -4.58
CA GLU A 74 -16.59 -12.45 -3.76
C GLU A 74 -16.19 -12.50 -2.29
N ARG A 75 -16.94 -11.78 -1.46
CA ARG A 75 -16.81 -11.80 -0.01
C ARG A 75 -18.20 -11.74 0.61
N THR A 76 -18.49 -12.68 1.48
CA THR A 76 -19.73 -12.69 2.27
C THR A 76 -19.33 -12.52 3.74
N GLY A 77 -19.88 -11.48 4.38
CA GLY A 77 -19.58 -11.21 5.79
C GLY A 77 -18.14 -10.82 6.10
N GLY A 78 -17.63 -11.26 7.23
CA GLY A 78 -16.31 -10.93 7.79
C GLY A 78 -15.45 -12.18 8.08
N ILE A 79 -15.30 -12.52 9.39
CA ILE A 79 -14.50 -13.65 9.86
C ILE A 79 -15.32 -14.64 10.70
N ARG A 80 -16.67 -14.54 10.69
CA ARG A 80 -17.56 -15.39 11.47
C ARG A 80 -17.83 -16.72 10.78
N ASP A 81 -18.28 -17.69 11.55
CA ASP A 81 -18.60 -19.02 11.02
C ASP A 81 -19.56 -18.95 9.83
N GLY A 82 -19.17 -19.56 8.71
CA GLY A 82 -19.91 -19.57 7.46
C GLY A 82 -19.60 -18.43 6.50
N ASP A 83 -18.88 -17.38 6.93
CA ASP A 83 -18.42 -16.32 6.05
C ASP A 83 -17.43 -16.87 5.02
N ARG A 84 -17.53 -16.42 3.78
CA ARG A 84 -16.73 -16.94 2.66
C ARG A 84 -15.95 -15.84 1.95
N LEU A 85 -14.77 -16.21 1.48
CA LEU A 85 -13.89 -15.37 0.68
C LEU A 85 -13.43 -16.15 -0.56
N ARG A 86 -13.71 -15.60 -1.74
CA ARG A 86 -13.27 -16.14 -3.01
C ARG A 86 -12.29 -15.20 -3.68
N LEU A 87 -11.09 -15.71 -3.94
CA LEU A 87 -9.95 -14.94 -4.45
C LEU A 87 -9.47 -15.48 -5.80
N ARG A 88 -8.91 -14.58 -6.59
CA ARG A 88 -8.05 -14.91 -7.72
C ARG A 88 -6.63 -14.45 -7.43
N LEU A 89 -5.70 -15.41 -7.41
CA LEU A 89 -4.27 -15.17 -7.23
C LEU A 89 -3.59 -15.24 -8.59
N ARG A 90 -2.82 -14.21 -8.97
CA ARG A 90 -2.07 -14.21 -10.24
C ARG A 90 -0.59 -14.45 -9.97
N ARG A 91 0.00 -15.45 -10.64
CA ARG A 91 1.44 -15.74 -10.60
C ARG A 91 1.98 -15.86 -12.02
N GLY A 92 2.55 -14.77 -12.53
CA GLY A 92 2.93 -14.68 -13.93
C GLY A 92 1.72 -14.90 -14.85
N PRO A 93 1.76 -15.85 -15.82
CA PRO A 93 0.64 -16.14 -16.70
C PRO A 93 -0.47 -16.99 -16.04
N PHE A 94 -0.21 -17.54 -14.85
CA PHE A 94 -1.14 -18.46 -14.18
C PHE A 94 -2.10 -17.72 -13.25
N GLN A 95 -3.36 -18.21 -13.23
CA GLN A 95 -4.40 -17.76 -12.32
C GLN A 95 -4.83 -18.94 -11.46
N LEU A 96 -4.80 -18.75 -10.14
CA LEU A 96 -5.26 -19.71 -9.16
C LEU A 96 -6.50 -19.15 -8.48
N HIS A 97 -7.54 -19.97 -8.35
CA HIS A 97 -8.71 -19.62 -7.57
C HIS A 97 -8.58 -20.22 -6.18
N TRP A 98 -8.93 -19.43 -5.19
CA TRP A 98 -8.95 -19.83 -3.78
C TRP A 98 -10.31 -19.47 -3.20
N GLU A 99 -10.96 -20.44 -2.60
CA GLU A 99 -12.19 -20.25 -1.85
C GLU A 99 -11.97 -20.76 -0.44
N ALA A 100 -12.19 -19.89 0.55
CA ALA A 100 -12.08 -20.20 1.96
C ALA A 100 -13.40 -19.91 2.66
N GLU A 101 -13.69 -20.68 3.71
CA GLU A 101 -14.81 -20.50 4.62
C GLU A 101 -14.29 -20.35 6.05
N HIS A 102 -14.82 -19.34 6.76
CA HIS A 102 -14.44 -19.12 8.15
C HIS A 102 -15.18 -20.06 9.08
N ARG A 103 -14.48 -20.55 10.12
CA ARG A 103 -15.00 -21.50 11.12
C ARG A 103 -14.32 -21.29 12.47
N GLY A 104 -14.95 -21.81 13.53
CA GLY A 104 -14.39 -21.84 14.89
C GLY A 104 -14.19 -20.43 15.46
N TYR A 105 -15.07 -19.51 15.09
CA TYR A 105 -15.07 -18.16 15.60
C TYR A 105 -15.38 -18.14 17.10
N THR A 106 -14.48 -17.55 17.87
CA THR A 106 -14.64 -17.29 19.30
C THR A 106 -14.22 -15.85 19.56
N PRO A 107 -15.16 -14.95 19.89
CA PRO A 107 -14.89 -13.52 20.07
C PRO A 107 -13.69 -13.26 20.98
N GLY A 108 -12.80 -12.35 20.60
CA GLY A 108 -11.61 -11.96 21.33
C GLY A 108 -10.51 -13.02 21.42
N ARG A 109 -10.71 -14.24 20.88
CA ARG A 109 -9.80 -15.37 21.09
C ARG A 109 -9.26 -16.02 19.84
N GLN A 110 -10.13 -16.37 18.89
CA GLN A 110 -9.70 -17.07 17.68
C GLN A 110 -10.74 -17.03 16.55
N PHE A 111 -10.26 -17.25 15.34
CA PHE A 111 -11.03 -17.66 14.17
C PHE A 111 -10.14 -18.52 13.27
N ARG A 112 -10.75 -19.22 12.32
CA ARG A 112 -10.05 -20.11 11.41
C ARG A 112 -10.61 -19.98 10.01
N ASP A 113 -9.75 -20.02 9.00
CA ASP A 113 -10.12 -20.15 7.60
C ASP A 113 -9.75 -21.53 7.06
N GLU A 114 -10.71 -22.19 6.43
CA GLU A 114 -10.55 -23.50 5.80
C GLU A 114 -10.73 -23.37 4.30
N GLN A 115 -9.80 -23.95 3.53
CA GLN A 115 -9.93 -23.98 2.08
C GLN A 115 -11.07 -24.91 1.67
N VAL A 116 -12.07 -24.34 0.98
CA VAL A 116 -13.14 -25.11 0.30
C VAL A 116 -12.66 -25.55 -1.08
N LYS A 117 -11.99 -24.65 -1.81
CA LYS A 117 -11.40 -24.92 -3.12
C LYS A 117 -10.08 -24.15 -3.25
N GLY A 118 -9.04 -24.80 -3.75
CA GLY A 118 -7.75 -24.13 -3.88
C GLY A 118 -6.61 -25.08 -4.27
N PRO A 119 -5.36 -24.59 -4.21
CA PRO A 119 -4.18 -25.32 -4.70
C PRO A 119 -3.67 -26.41 -3.74
N PHE A 120 -4.12 -26.44 -2.49
CA PHE A 120 -3.74 -27.45 -1.51
C PHE A 120 -4.75 -28.61 -1.50
N SER A 121 -4.31 -29.80 -1.12
CA SER A 121 -5.24 -30.91 -0.84
C SER A 121 -5.99 -30.69 0.47
N ARG A 122 -5.35 -30.01 1.42
CA ARG A 122 -5.93 -29.55 2.69
C ARG A 122 -5.27 -28.24 3.09
N TRP A 123 -6.06 -27.32 3.62
CA TRP A 123 -5.59 -26.10 4.27
C TRP A 123 -6.54 -25.71 5.37
N SER A 124 -5.97 -25.46 6.54
CA SER A 124 -6.67 -24.93 7.71
C SER A 124 -5.73 -23.97 8.40
N HIS A 125 -6.14 -22.72 8.55
CA HIS A 125 -5.36 -21.66 9.15
C HIS A 125 -6.11 -21.07 10.32
N THR A 126 -5.53 -21.17 11.51
CA THR A 126 -6.12 -20.68 12.75
C THR A 126 -5.35 -19.49 13.28
N HIS A 127 -6.06 -18.40 13.50
CA HIS A 127 -5.58 -17.22 14.22
C HIS A 127 -5.96 -17.33 15.68
N ARG A 128 -5.00 -17.15 16.58
CA ARG A 128 -5.24 -17.15 18.04
C ARG A 128 -4.67 -15.91 18.67
N PHE A 129 -5.44 -15.34 19.59
CA PHE A 129 -5.10 -14.15 20.36
C PHE A 129 -5.08 -14.53 21.83
N LYS A 130 -3.91 -14.39 22.48
CA LYS A 130 -3.72 -14.77 23.88
C LYS A 130 -3.03 -13.64 24.62
N PRO A 131 -3.38 -13.36 25.87
CA PRO A 131 -2.61 -12.42 26.66
C PRO A 131 -1.22 -12.97 26.98
N ASP A 132 -0.20 -12.11 26.97
CA ASP A 132 1.08 -12.37 27.62
C ASP A 132 1.02 -11.99 29.12
N ALA A 133 2.17 -12.02 29.80
CA ALA A 133 2.25 -11.67 31.22
C ALA A 133 2.01 -10.18 31.50
N GLU A 134 2.14 -9.32 30.52
CA GLU A 134 1.97 -7.86 30.62
C GLU A 134 0.60 -7.41 30.10
N GLY A 135 -0.25 -8.34 29.65
CA GLY A 135 -1.57 -8.08 29.10
C GLY A 135 -1.56 -7.72 27.60
N HIS A 136 -0.41 -7.75 26.94
CA HIS A 136 -0.32 -7.60 25.50
C HIS A 136 -0.81 -8.85 24.77
N SER A 137 -1.21 -8.72 23.50
CA SER A 137 -1.63 -9.85 22.69
C SER A 137 -0.46 -10.63 22.11
N ILE A 138 -0.44 -11.94 22.33
CA ILE A 138 0.32 -12.87 21.49
C ILE A 138 -0.58 -13.28 20.33
N LEU A 139 -0.30 -12.77 19.13
CA LEU A 139 -0.90 -13.26 17.88
C LEU A 139 -0.15 -14.52 17.45
N GLN A 140 -0.87 -15.63 17.34
CA GLN A 140 -0.36 -16.89 16.82
C GLN A 140 -1.16 -17.33 15.61
N ASP A 141 -0.48 -17.43 14.47
CA ASP A 141 -1.01 -18.05 13.26
C ASP A 141 -0.51 -19.49 13.15
N HIS A 142 -1.44 -20.43 13.07
CA HIS A 142 -1.16 -21.86 12.92
C HIS A 142 -1.80 -22.40 11.65
N VAL A 143 -0.98 -22.86 10.71
CA VAL A 143 -1.43 -23.40 9.41
C VAL A 143 -1.15 -24.89 9.35
N GLU A 144 -2.18 -25.68 9.14
CA GLU A 144 -2.08 -27.09 8.74
C GLU A 144 -2.36 -27.20 7.23
N TYR A 145 -1.46 -27.83 6.49
CA TYR A 145 -1.62 -27.95 5.05
C TYR A 145 -1.13 -29.29 4.53
N ALA A 146 -1.75 -29.77 3.46
CA ALA A 146 -1.28 -30.88 2.66
C ALA A 146 -1.11 -30.46 1.20
N LEU A 147 0.06 -30.77 0.62
CA LEU A 147 0.33 -30.48 -0.78
C LEU A 147 -0.35 -31.51 -1.69
N PRO A 148 -0.75 -31.13 -2.92
CA PRO A 148 -1.25 -32.10 -3.90
C PRO A 148 -0.15 -33.09 -4.28
N LEU A 149 -0.51 -34.23 -4.86
CA LEU A 149 0.39 -35.33 -5.22
C LEU A 149 1.07 -36.03 -4.03
N GLY A 150 0.54 -35.91 -2.83
CA GLY A 150 0.95 -36.67 -1.65
C GLY A 150 2.44 -36.55 -1.31
N LEU A 151 3.16 -37.66 -1.21
CA LEU A 151 4.57 -37.69 -0.82
C LEU A 151 5.48 -36.95 -1.82
N VAL A 152 5.22 -37.05 -3.11
CA VAL A 152 6.00 -36.37 -4.17
C VAL A 152 5.85 -34.86 -4.05
N GLY A 153 4.61 -34.38 -3.93
CA GLY A 153 4.34 -32.96 -3.70
C GLY A 153 5.02 -32.42 -2.45
N ARG A 154 5.03 -33.22 -1.37
CA ARG A 154 5.70 -32.88 -0.11
C ARG A 154 7.21 -32.77 -0.26
N LEU A 155 7.87 -33.72 -0.92
CA LEU A 155 9.32 -33.71 -1.11
C LEU A 155 9.76 -32.52 -1.94
N LEU A 156 9.06 -32.20 -3.03
CA LEU A 156 9.43 -31.14 -3.96
C LEU A 156 8.95 -29.75 -3.52
N GLY A 157 7.77 -29.65 -2.90
CA GLY A 157 7.11 -28.39 -2.60
C GLY A 157 7.29 -27.86 -1.16
N ARG A 158 7.67 -28.72 -0.20
CA ARG A 158 7.71 -28.36 1.24
C ARG A 158 8.56 -27.13 1.53
N SER A 159 9.81 -27.13 1.08
CA SER A 159 10.74 -26.03 1.35
C SER A 159 10.31 -24.71 0.69
N TYR A 160 9.70 -24.78 -0.48
CA TYR A 160 9.12 -23.61 -1.14
C TYR A 160 7.92 -23.07 -0.36
N THR A 161 6.99 -23.94 0.02
CA THR A 161 5.78 -23.56 0.78
C THR A 161 6.16 -22.96 2.13
N GLN A 162 7.06 -23.59 2.89
CA GLN A 162 7.51 -23.06 4.18
C GLN A 162 8.13 -21.67 4.06
N ARG A 163 9.01 -21.44 3.07
CA ARG A 163 9.59 -20.12 2.81
C ARG A 163 8.53 -19.08 2.41
N SER A 164 7.54 -19.48 1.63
CA SER A 164 6.44 -18.60 1.23
C SER A 164 5.56 -18.22 2.41
N LEU A 165 5.24 -19.20 3.28
CA LEU A 165 4.49 -18.96 4.52
C LEU A 165 5.27 -18.04 5.48
N LEU A 166 6.55 -18.33 5.73
CA LEU A 166 7.38 -17.49 6.59
C LEU A 166 7.38 -16.03 6.11
N LYS A 167 7.58 -15.82 4.82
CA LYS A 167 7.57 -14.50 4.20
C LYS A 167 6.21 -13.80 4.36
N MET A 168 5.12 -14.52 4.11
CA MET A 168 3.76 -13.99 4.20
C MET A 168 3.40 -13.59 5.64
N PHE A 169 3.66 -14.48 6.59
CA PHE A 169 3.33 -14.23 8.00
C PHE A 169 4.25 -13.20 8.65
N ALA A 170 5.53 -13.13 8.27
CA ALA A 170 6.40 -12.04 8.69
C ALA A 170 5.82 -10.67 8.28
N HIS A 171 5.34 -10.53 7.03
CA HIS A 171 4.68 -9.31 6.58
C HIS A 171 3.38 -9.04 7.36
N ARG A 172 2.49 -10.02 7.46
CA ARG A 172 1.19 -9.88 8.15
C ARG A 172 1.36 -9.42 9.59
N HIS A 173 2.22 -10.08 10.34
CA HIS A 173 2.48 -9.74 11.74
C HIS A 173 3.14 -8.36 11.90
N GLN A 174 4.06 -8.00 11.01
CA GLN A 174 4.68 -6.67 11.01
C GLN A 174 3.63 -5.58 10.71
N THR A 175 2.77 -5.79 9.72
CA THR A 175 1.69 -4.86 9.37
C THR A 175 0.71 -4.70 10.54
N THR A 176 0.21 -5.81 11.11
CA THR A 176 -0.69 -5.77 12.26
C THR A 176 -0.08 -5.01 13.44
N ARG A 177 1.20 -5.29 13.76
CA ARG A 177 1.91 -4.58 14.83
C ARG A 177 2.01 -3.08 14.56
N ALA A 178 2.41 -2.70 13.34
CA ALA A 178 2.55 -1.30 12.95
C ALA A 178 1.21 -0.56 13.00
N ASP A 179 0.15 -1.16 12.47
CA ASP A 179 -1.18 -0.57 12.44
C ASP A 179 -1.73 -0.37 13.85
N LEU A 180 -1.70 -1.41 14.69
CA LEU A 180 -2.16 -1.31 16.09
C LEU A 180 -1.39 -0.26 16.88
N THR A 181 -0.06 -0.18 16.72
CA THR A 181 0.77 0.83 17.39
C THR A 181 0.38 2.24 16.95
N ARG A 182 0.15 2.46 15.65
CA ARG A 182 -0.26 3.76 15.11
C ARG A 182 -1.67 4.14 15.54
N HIS A 183 -2.62 3.21 15.53
CA HIS A 183 -3.99 3.47 15.99
C HIS A 183 -4.03 3.79 17.49
N LYS A 184 -3.30 3.04 18.31
CA LYS A 184 -3.22 3.27 19.76
C LYS A 184 -2.73 4.66 20.11
N ARG A 185 -1.83 5.24 19.32
CA ARG A 185 -1.29 6.60 19.53
C ARG A 185 -2.37 7.67 19.55
N PHE A 186 -3.48 7.48 18.85
CA PHE A 186 -4.58 8.43 18.71
C PHE A 186 -5.92 7.86 19.15
N ALA A 187 -5.92 6.82 19.98
CA ALA A 187 -7.14 6.14 20.43
C ALA A 187 -8.07 7.08 21.25
N ASP A 188 -7.49 8.04 21.98
CA ASP A 188 -8.20 9.08 22.71
C ASP A 188 -9.03 10.02 21.82
N ARG A 189 -8.71 10.11 20.54
CA ARG A 189 -9.43 10.94 19.57
C ARG A 189 -10.73 10.31 19.07
N GLY A 190 -10.97 9.03 19.35
CA GLY A 190 -12.16 8.29 18.94
C GLY A 190 -12.24 8.07 17.43
N ALA A 191 -13.34 7.43 17.00
CA ALA A 191 -13.61 7.17 15.60
C ALA A 191 -13.89 8.48 14.84
N GLN A 192 -13.28 8.63 13.65
CA GLN A 192 -13.43 9.81 12.80
C GLN A 192 -14.20 9.46 11.53
N ARG A 193 -14.95 10.43 11.01
CA ARG A 193 -15.57 10.41 9.67
C ARG A 193 -14.60 11.06 8.69
N VAL A 194 -14.04 10.28 7.77
CA VAL A 194 -12.98 10.73 6.84
C VAL A 194 -13.45 10.56 5.40
N ALA A 195 -13.48 11.65 4.62
CA ALA A 195 -13.75 11.57 3.18
C ALA A 195 -12.41 11.51 2.41
N VAL A 196 -12.31 10.57 1.46
CA VAL A 196 -11.05 10.32 0.71
C VAL A 196 -11.30 10.38 -0.79
N THR A 197 -10.66 11.32 -1.48
CA THR A 197 -10.58 11.29 -2.96
C THR A 197 -9.38 10.46 -3.40
N GLY A 198 -9.43 9.88 -4.61
CA GLY A 198 -8.35 9.01 -5.07
C GLY A 198 -8.24 7.70 -4.27
N SER A 199 -9.31 7.31 -3.58
CA SER A 199 -9.41 6.15 -2.68
C SER A 199 -9.14 4.78 -3.34
N PHE A 200 -9.13 4.70 -4.67
CA PHE A 200 -8.75 3.49 -5.43
C PHE A 200 -7.32 3.54 -5.97
N GLY A 201 -6.59 4.63 -5.72
CA GLY A 201 -5.18 4.77 -6.09
C GLY A 201 -4.24 4.02 -5.16
N LEU A 202 -2.93 4.07 -5.46
CA LEU A 202 -1.89 3.36 -4.70
C LEU A 202 -1.92 3.71 -3.20
N VAL A 203 -1.90 5.00 -2.87
CA VAL A 203 -1.93 5.48 -1.48
C VAL A 203 -3.35 5.38 -0.92
N GLY A 204 -4.36 5.85 -1.67
CA GLY A 204 -5.72 5.96 -1.17
C GLY A 204 -6.37 4.62 -0.82
N SER A 205 -6.07 3.54 -1.56
CA SER A 205 -6.60 2.21 -1.25
C SER A 205 -6.05 1.67 0.08
N GLN A 206 -4.75 1.80 0.30
CA GLN A 206 -4.09 1.36 1.54
C GLN A 206 -4.46 2.27 2.72
N LEU A 207 -4.57 3.58 2.51
CA LEU A 207 -5.04 4.51 3.53
C LEU A 207 -6.48 4.20 3.96
N THR A 208 -7.37 3.93 3.00
CA THR A 208 -8.77 3.55 3.30
C THR A 208 -8.79 2.28 4.15
N ALA A 209 -8.05 1.24 3.73
CA ALA A 209 -7.97 -0.01 4.47
C ALA A 209 -7.39 0.18 5.88
N PHE A 210 -6.33 0.98 6.02
CA PHE A 210 -5.72 1.32 7.29
C PHE A 210 -6.68 2.07 8.22
N LEU A 211 -7.35 3.11 7.73
CA LEU A 211 -8.29 3.88 8.56
C LEU A 211 -9.50 3.04 8.99
N THR A 212 -10.05 2.22 8.09
CA THR A 212 -11.21 1.37 8.43
C THR A 212 -10.84 0.26 9.40
N SER A 213 -9.66 -0.36 9.28
CA SER A 213 -9.17 -1.34 10.27
C SER A 213 -8.88 -0.70 11.63
N GLY A 214 -8.59 0.61 11.66
CA GLY A 214 -8.47 1.42 12.87
C GLY A 214 -9.81 1.84 13.49
N GLY A 215 -10.95 1.49 12.87
CA GLY A 215 -12.28 1.83 13.38
C GLY A 215 -12.80 3.21 12.93
N HIS A 216 -12.15 3.88 11.99
CA HIS A 216 -12.66 5.12 11.40
C HIS A 216 -13.69 4.83 10.30
N HIS A 217 -14.63 5.75 10.08
CA HIS A 217 -15.63 5.69 9.02
C HIS A 217 -15.11 6.41 7.78
N VAL A 218 -14.80 5.67 6.71
CA VAL A 218 -14.24 6.25 5.50
C VAL A 218 -15.27 6.30 4.37
N SER A 219 -15.58 7.51 3.90
CA SER A 219 -16.37 7.76 2.71
C SER A 219 -15.46 7.93 1.49
N ARG A 220 -15.60 7.06 0.52
CA ARG A 220 -14.84 7.15 -0.74
C ARG A 220 -15.51 8.14 -1.70
N MET A 221 -14.77 9.16 -2.10
CA MET A 221 -15.29 10.12 -3.08
C MET A 221 -15.07 9.60 -4.51
N VAL A 222 -16.13 9.49 -5.28
CA VAL A 222 -16.16 8.82 -6.59
C VAL A 222 -16.73 9.72 -7.69
N ARG A 223 -16.23 9.56 -8.93
CA ARG A 223 -16.69 10.33 -10.11
C ARG A 223 -17.94 9.72 -10.80
N ARG A 224 -18.23 8.47 -10.51
CA ARG A 224 -19.45 7.78 -10.94
C ARG A 224 -20.58 7.97 -9.92
N ALA A 225 -21.80 7.62 -10.30
CA ALA A 225 -22.88 7.54 -9.31
C ALA A 225 -22.47 6.61 -8.16
N PRO A 226 -22.62 7.04 -6.89
CA PRO A 226 -22.39 6.19 -5.73
C PRO A 226 -23.24 4.93 -5.78
N SER A 227 -22.69 3.80 -5.34
CA SER A 227 -23.46 2.57 -5.19
C SER A 227 -24.40 2.71 -3.98
N PRO A 228 -25.64 2.18 -4.04
CA PRO A 228 -26.52 2.18 -2.87
C PRO A 228 -25.84 1.59 -1.63
N ASP A 229 -26.05 2.19 -0.49
CA ASP A 229 -25.55 1.74 0.83
C ASP A 229 -24.02 1.59 0.95
N SER A 230 -23.25 2.10 -0.02
CA SER A 230 -21.79 1.98 -0.04
C SER A 230 -21.07 3.01 0.84
N GLY A 231 -21.76 4.05 1.31
CA GLY A 231 -21.15 5.21 1.98
C GLY A 231 -20.23 6.04 1.06
N GLU A 232 -20.32 5.85 -0.26
CA GLU A 232 -19.59 6.65 -1.24
C GLU A 232 -20.20 8.04 -1.38
N VAL A 233 -19.36 9.04 -1.71
CA VAL A 233 -19.76 10.43 -1.94
C VAL A 233 -19.46 10.79 -3.39
N PHE A 234 -20.43 11.40 -4.06
CA PHE A 234 -20.23 11.86 -5.43
C PHE A 234 -19.35 13.11 -5.48
N TRP A 235 -18.31 13.06 -6.31
CA TRP A 235 -17.40 14.17 -6.58
C TRP A 235 -16.82 14.05 -8.00
N ASN A 236 -17.19 14.97 -8.87
CA ASN A 236 -16.72 14.96 -10.26
C ASN A 236 -16.17 16.34 -10.65
N PRO A 237 -14.83 16.54 -10.60
CA PRO A 237 -14.22 17.83 -10.93
C PRO A 237 -14.34 18.23 -12.40
N GLU A 238 -14.55 17.26 -13.32
CA GLU A 238 -14.74 17.56 -14.75
C GLU A 238 -16.12 18.21 -15.01
N ARG A 239 -17.11 17.93 -14.15
CA ARG A 239 -18.45 18.50 -14.22
C ARG A 239 -18.65 19.67 -13.25
N GLY A 240 -17.69 19.93 -12.37
CA GLY A 240 -17.84 20.92 -11.31
C GLY A 240 -18.87 20.52 -10.23
N GLU A 241 -19.10 19.23 -10.03
CA GLU A 241 -20.16 18.70 -9.18
C GLU A 241 -19.60 18.03 -7.93
N THR A 242 -20.20 18.30 -6.77
CA THR A 242 -19.86 17.71 -5.47
C THR A 242 -21.13 17.56 -4.63
N ASP A 243 -21.33 16.37 -4.06
CA ASP A 243 -22.38 16.16 -3.05
C ASP A 243 -21.92 16.74 -1.70
N THR A 244 -22.22 18.03 -1.50
CA THR A 244 -21.88 18.76 -0.28
C THR A 244 -22.67 18.27 0.93
N ALA A 245 -23.91 17.80 0.74
CA ALA A 245 -24.74 17.29 1.82
C ALA A 245 -24.11 16.05 2.48
N ALA A 246 -23.52 15.15 1.67
CA ALA A 246 -22.81 13.99 2.18
C ALA A 246 -21.48 14.32 2.88
N LEU A 247 -20.94 15.53 2.69
CA LEU A 247 -19.73 16.02 3.35
C LEU A 247 -20.00 16.76 4.67
N GLU A 248 -21.25 17.09 5.00
CA GLU A 248 -21.56 17.78 6.25
C GLU A 248 -21.15 16.98 7.48
N GLY A 249 -20.35 17.63 8.34
CA GLY A 249 -19.88 17.05 9.58
C GLY A 249 -18.88 15.91 9.41
N VAL A 250 -18.17 15.78 8.28
CA VAL A 250 -16.96 14.95 8.20
C VAL A 250 -15.85 15.61 9.03
N ASP A 251 -15.04 14.79 9.73
CA ASP A 251 -13.97 15.30 10.60
C ASP A 251 -12.72 15.70 9.82
N ALA A 252 -12.41 14.96 8.76
CA ALA A 252 -11.24 15.18 7.93
C ALA A 252 -11.51 14.84 6.45
N VAL A 253 -10.82 15.55 5.57
CA VAL A 253 -10.80 15.23 4.14
C VAL A 253 -9.37 14.96 3.70
N VAL A 254 -9.15 13.83 3.01
CA VAL A 254 -7.86 13.48 2.41
C VAL A 254 -7.99 13.51 0.89
N HIS A 255 -7.37 14.49 0.27
CA HIS A 255 -7.45 14.71 -1.17
C HIS A 255 -6.20 14.17 -1.87
N LEU A 256 -6.31 12.95 -2.44
CA LEU A 256 -5.23 12.25 -3.14
C LEU A 256 -5.50 12.09 -4.64
N ALA A 257 -6.61 12.61 -5.15
CA ALA A 257 -6.96 12.48 -6.55
C ALA A 257 -6.02 13.30 -7.44
N GLY A 258 -5.63 12.73 -8.55
CA GLY A 258 -4.80 13.36 -9.55
C GLY A 258 -4.47 12.40 -10.68
N GLU A 259 -4.34 12.93 -11.87
CA GLU A 259 -3.97 12.15 -13.06
C GLU A 259 -2.55 11.58 -12.92
N ASN A 260 -2.34 10.33 -13.38
CA ASN A 260 -1.04 9.68 -13.25
C ASN A 260 0.03 10.40 -14.06
N ILE A 261 0.99 11.04 -13.38
CA ILE A 261 2.06 11.84 -13.97
C ILE A 261 3.03 11.02 -14.84
N ALA A 262 3.19 9.72 -14.55
CA ALA A 262 4.17 8.83 -15.17
C ALA A 262 3.57 7.87 -16.22
N SER A 263 2.37 8.15 -16.74
CA SER A 263 1.72 7.35 -17.77
C SER A 263 2.03 7.89 -19.19
N GLY A 264 3.29 7.76 -19.63
CA GLY A 264 3.72 8.16 -20.98
C GLY A 264 4.37 9.55 -21.04
N ARG A 265 4.69 9.99 -22.28
CA ARG A 265 5.37 11.27 -22.52
C ARG A 265 4.43 12.46 -22.26
N TRP A 266 4.99 13.57 -21.81
CA TRP A 266 4.23 14.80 -21.58
C TRP A 266 4.01 15.58 -22.89
N THR A 267 2.92 15.28 -23.57
CA THR A 267 2.38 16.14 -24.64
C THR A 267 1.68 17.36 -24.04
N LYS A 268 1.35 18.35 -24.86
CA LYS A 268 0.57 19.53 -24.41
C LYS A 268 -0.72 19.13 -23.72
N ALA A 269 -1.53 18.29 -24.37
CA ALA A 269 -2.79 17.79 -23.81
C ALA A 269 -2.58 17.01 -22.50
N ARG A 270 -1.49 16.22 -22.40
CA ARG A 270 -1.17 15.47 -21.17
C ARG A 270 -0.80 16.41 -20.03
N LYS A 271 0.00 17.42 -20.28
CA LYS A 271 0.35 18.44 -19.28
C LYS A 271 -0.89 19.20 -18.80
N GLU A 272 -1.76 19.59 -19.70
CA GLU A 272 -3.04 20.23 -19.36
C GLU A 272 -3.92 19.32 -18.48
N SER A 273 -4.03 18.02 -18.80
CA SER A 273 -4.77 17.04 -18.00
C SER A 273 -4.16 16.88 -16.59
N ILE A 274 -2.82 16.80 -16.50
CA ILE A 274 -2.10 16.71 -15.21
C ILE A 274 -2.35 17.95 -14.36
N ALA A 275 -2.27 19.16 -14.94
CA ALA A 275 -2.50 20.42 -14.23
C ALA A 275 -3.97 20.53 -13.78
N ARG A 276 -4.93 20.39 -14.70
CA ARG A 276 -6.36 20.51 -14.41
C ARG A 276 -6.82 19.54 -13.33
N SER A 277 -6.43 18.26 -13.42
CA SER A 277 -6.85 17.26 -12.43
C SER A 277 -6.41 17.59 -11.00
N ARG A 278 -5.35 18.37 -10.84
CA ARG A 278 -4.83 18.81 -9.55
C ARG A 278 -5.40 20.15 -9.13
N ILE A 279 -5.22 21.16 -9.95
CA ILE A 279 -5.56 22.54 -9.62
C ILE A 279 -7.08 22.72 -9.54
N ASP A 280 -7.81 22.38 -10.62
CA ASP A 280 -9.25 22.57 -10.68
C ASP A 280 -9.99 21.62 -9.72
N GLY A 281 -9.52 20.37 -9.63
CA GLY A 281 -10.08 19.40 -8.70
C GLY A 281 -9.90 19.81 -7.23
N THR A 282 -8.74 20.35 -6.85
CA THR A 282 -8.49 20.85 -5.50
C THR A 282 -9.29 22.11 -5.21
N ARG A 283 -9.36 23.04 -6.17
CA ARG A 283 -10.15 24.27 -6.01
C ARG A 283 -11.63 23.96 -5.80
N LEU A 284 -12.23 23.12 -6.66
CA LEU A 284 -13.62 22.70 -6.52
C LEU A 284 -13.91 22.09 -5.14
N LEU A 285 -13.04 21.18 -4.68
CA LEU A 285 -13.20 20.56 -3.36
C LEU A 285 -13.09 21.60 -2.24
N SER A 286 -12.09 22.48 -2.29
CA SER A 286 -11.85 23.53 -1.29
C SER A 286 -13.02 24.51 -1.22
N GLU A 287 -13.58 24.93 -2.35
CA GLU A 287 -14.77 25.78 -2.44
C GLU A 287 -16.02 25.05 -1.92
N ALA A 288 -16.16 23.74 -2.15
CA ALA A 288 -17.26 22.96 -1.62
C ALA A 288 -17.16 22.87 -0.09
N LEU A 289 -15.97 22.59 0.45
CA LEU A 289 -15.75 22.48 1.90
C LEU A 289 -15.93 23.82 2.62
N SER A 290 -15.55 24.95 1.99
CA SER A 290 -15.68 26.29 2.59
C SER A 290 -17.13 26.74 2.77
N LYS A 291 -18.09 26.11 2.07
CA LYS A 291 -19.53 26.43 2.12
C LYS A 291 -20.32 25.56 3.07
N LEU A 292 -19.69 24.55 3.70
CA LEU A 292 -20.36 23.64 4.62
C LEU A 292 -20.74 24.37 5.92
N SER A 293 -21.88 24.02 6.48
CA SER A 293 -22.32 24.50 7.78
C SER A 293 -21.50 23.92 8.93
N LYS A 294 -21.01 22.70 8.73
CA LYS A 294 -20.12 21.97 9.65
C LYS A 294 -18.90 21.46 8.87
N PRO A 295 -17.94 22.35 8.54
CA PRO A 295 -16.78 21.99 7.76
C PRO A 295 -15.84 21.02 8.51
N PRO A 296 -15.00 20.25 7.79
CA PRO A 296 -13.99 19.40 8.40
C PRO A 296 -12.96 20.23 9.18
N ARG A 297 -12.40 19.66 10.23
CA ARG A 297 -11.31 20.29 10.99
C ARG A 297 -10.03 20.40 10.17
N VAL A 298 -9.81 19.47 9.24
CA VAL A 298 -8.59 19.42 8.43
C VAL A 298 -8.84 18.92 7.01
N LEU A 299 -8.17 19.58 6.06
CA LEU A 299 -7.99 19.14 4.69
C LEU A 299 -6.51 18.75 4.49
N LEU A 300 -6.25 17.48 4.25
CA LEU A 300 -4.93 16.97 3.87
C LEU A 300 -4.91 16.84 2.34
N ALA A 301 -4.28 17.78 1.67
CA ALA A 301 -4.22 17.85 0.21
C ALA A 301 -2.88 17.35 -0.32
N ALA A 302 -2.91 16.41 -1.27
CA ALA A 302 -1.68 15.96 -1.92
C ALA A 302 -0.97 17.12 -2.63
N SER A 303 0.35 17.09 -2.57
CA SER A 303 1.30 17.88 -3.31
C SER A 303 2.52 16.98 -3.62
N ALA A 304 3.61 17.54 -4.11
CA ALA A 304 4.80 16.76 -4.40
C ALA A 304 6.09 17.56 -4.14
N ILE A 305 7.19 16.86 -3.87
CA ILE A 305 8.53 17.45 -3.73
C ILE A 305 9.01 18.14 -5.02
N GLY A 306 8.33 17.93 -6.15
CA GLY A 306 8.51 18.69 -7.38
C GLY A 306 8.33 20.19 -7.20
N TYR A 307 7.66 20.65 -6.15
CA TYR A 307 7.57 22.03 -5.72
C TYR A 307 8.93 22.73 -5.64
N TYR A 308 9.96 22.03 -5.15
CA TYR A 308 11.27 22.61 -4.92
C TYR A 308 12.11 22.84 -6.18
N GLY A 309 11.80 22.14 -7.28
CA GLY A 309 12.61 22.11 -8.49
C GLY A 309 13.92 21.33 -8.30
N ASP A 310 14.83 21.45 -9.29
CA ASP A 310 16.17 20.85 -9.19
C ASP A 310 17.11 21.76 -8.39
N ARG A 311 17.58 21.25 -7.26
CA ARG A 311 18.42 22.00 -6.30
C ARG A 311 19.77 21.32 -6.06
N GLY A 312 20.09 20.30 -6.84
CA GLY A 312 21.35 19.55 -6.69
C GLY A 312 21.51 18.92 -5.31
N ASN A 313 22.54 19.32 -4.56
CA ASN A 313 22.87 18.75 -3.24
C ASN A 313 22.33 19.58 -2.05
N GLU A 314 21.58 20.64 -2.30
CA GLU A 314 21.02 21.48 -1.27
C GLU A 314 20.00 20.70 -0.43
N ILE A 315 20.11 20.77 0.91
CA ILE A 315 19.14 20.16 1.82
C ILE A 315 17.90 21.06 1.89
N LEU A 316 16.74 20.48 1.57
CA LEU A 316 15.47 21.18 1.47
C LEU A 316 14.52 20.74 2.59
N THR A 317 13.99 21.73 3.28
CA THR A 317 12.94 21.57 4.28
C THR A 317 11.63 22.17 3.80
N GLU A 318 10.59 22.11 4.58
CA GLU A 318 9.29 22.70 4.27
C GLU A 318 9.36 24.23 4.10
N ASP A 319 10.32 24.88 4.73
CA ASP A 319 10.55 26.33 4.65
C ASP A 319 11.31 26.76 3.39
N SER A 320 11.88 25.80 2.64
CA SER A 320 12.61 26.09 1.42
C SER A 320 11.67 26.54 0.30
N PRO A 321 11.94 27.70 -0.36
CA PRO A 321 11.09 28.19 -1.44
C PRO A 321 11.22 27.35 -2.71
N ALA A 322 10.17 27.38 -3.53
CA ALA A 322 10.21 26.84 -4.88
C ALA A 322 11.25 27.58 -5.73
N LYS A 323 11.96 26.86 -6.62
CA LYS A 323 12.96 27.46 -7.50
C LYS A 323 12.75 27.00 -8.95
N GLY A 324 12.84 27.95 -9.88
CA GLY A 324 12.68 27.70 -11.32
C GLY A 324 11.22 27.63 -11.77
N HIS A 325 11.05 27.34 -13.06
CA HIS A 325 9.77 27.26 -13.76
C HIS A 325 9.64 25.94 -14.54
N ALA A 326 10.11 24.83 -13.96
CA ALA A 326 9.81 23.52 -14.49
C ALA A 326 8.30 23.25 -14.43
N PHE A 327 7.77 22.52 -15.39
CA PHE A 327 6.33 22.25 -15.47
C PHE A 327 5.75 21.73 -14.14
N ILE A 328 6.45 20.75 -13.53
CA ILE A 328 5.94 20.17 -12.27
C ILE A 328 6.04 21.14 -11.10
N THR A 329 7.03 22.04 -11.10
CA THR A 329 7.19 23.06 -10.06
C THR A 329 6.05 24.07 -10.10
N ASP A 330 5.68 24.53 -11.29
CA ASP A 330 4.57 25.47 -11.47
C ASP A 330 3.24 24.80 -11.12
N VAL A 331 3.03 23.56 -11.56
CA VAL A 331 1.83 22.79 -11.17
C VAL A 331 1.73 22.62 -9.64
N CYS A 332 2.82 22.34 -8.94
CA CYS A 332 2.77 22.19 -7.47
C CYS A 332 2.44 23.50 -6.76
N ARG A 333 2.97 24.66 -7.23
CA ARG A 333 2.63 25.97 -6.67
C ARG A 333 1.13 26.26 -6.80
N GLU A 334 0.59 26.10 -8.01
CA GLU A 334 -0.83 26.34 -8.26
C GLU A 334 -1.73 25.33 -7.56
N TRP A 335 -1.28 24.09 -7.42
CA TRP A 335 -1.98 23.04 -6.70
C TRP A 335 -2.12 23.38 -5.21
N GLU A 336 -1.04 23.78 -4.54
CA GLU A 336 -1.09 24.23 -3.14
C GLU A 336 -1.94 25.51 -3.00
N ALA A 337 -1.82 26.47 -3.92
CA ALA A 337 -2.64 27.69 -3.91
C ALA A 337 -4.15 27.42 -4.11
N ALA A 338 -4.52 26.31 -4.73
CA ALA A 338 -5.92 25.95 -4.95
C ALA A 338 -6.69 25.57 -3.65
N THR A 339 -5.98 25.35 -2.54
CA THR A 339 -6.60 25.09 -1.22
C THR A 339 -7.05 26.35 -0.48
N LYS A 340 -6.69 27.54 -0.99
CA LYS A 340 -6.96 28.82 -0.33
C LYS A 340 -8.40 29.04 0.15
N PRO A 341 -9.45 28.67 -0.62
CA PRO A 341 -10.83 28.81 -0.12
C PRO A 341 -11.10 28.04 1.18
N ALA A 342 -10.49 26.87 1.36
CA ALA A 342 -10.63 26.10 2.59
C ALA A 342 -9.87 26.76 3.75
N GLU A 343 -8.67 27.30 3.51
CA GLU A 343 -7.89 28.04 4.53
C GLU A 343 -8.62 29.31 5.01
N GLU A 344 -9.19 30.09 4.08
CA GLU A 344 -9.95 31.30 4.37
C GLU A 344 -11.23 31.00 5.15
N ALA A 345 -11.80 29.81 5.00
CA ALA A 345 -12.93 29.33 5.78
C ALA A 345 -12.54 28.79 7.18
N GLY A 346 -11.24 28.85 7.55
CA GLY A 346 -10.75 28.40 8.86
C GLY A 346 -10.45 26.91 8.94
N ILE A 347 -10.53 26.15 7.84
CA ILE A 347 -10.15 24.74 7.81
C ILE A 347 -8.62 24.66 7.87
N ARG A 348 -8.08 23.82 8.76
CA ARG A 348 -6.65 23.54 8.79
C ARG A 348 -6.23 22.78 7.52
N VAL A 349 -5.35 23.35 6.73
CA VAL A 349 -4.84 22.74 5.51
C VAL A 349 -3.42 22.22 5.70
N VAL A 350 -3.17 20.99 5.20
CA VAL A 350 -1.85 20.36 5.17
C VAL A 350 -1.54 19.97 3.74
N HIS A 351 -0.47 20.51 3.14
CA HIS A 351 0.00 20.14 1.83
C HIS A 351 1.00 18.98 1.94
N LEU A 352 0.57 17.78 1.55
CA LEU A 352 1.35 16.56 1.62
C LEU A 352 2.35 16.52 0.44
N ARG A 353 3.55 17.10 0.58
CA ARG A 353 4.60 17.08 -0.44
C ARG A 353 5.22 15.70 -0.52
N LEU A 354 4.60 14.83 -1.31
CA LEU A 354 5.00 13.44 -1.49
C LEU A 354 6.32 13.33 -2.26
N GLY A 355 7.26 12.55 -1.70
CA GLY A 355 8.43 12.03 -2.41
C GLY A 355 8.09 10.85 -3.31
N VAL A 356 9.12 10.10 -3.73
CA VAL A 356 8.94 8.88 -4.49
C VAL A 356 8.40 7.78 -3.58
N VAL A 357 7.10 7.51 -3.66
CA VAL A 357 6.45 6.45 -2.87
C VAL A 357 6.91 5.09 -3.37
N LEU A 358 7.52 4.32 -2.48
CA LEU A 358 7.97 2.97 -2.76
C LEU A 358 6.85 1.97 -2.48
N SER A 359 6.39 1.29 -3.51
CA SER A 359 5.52 0.13 -3.40
C SER A 359 5.70 -0.82 -4.57
N ARG A 360 5.67 -2.11 -4.28
CA ARG A 360 5.70 -3.15 -5.29
C ARG A 360 4.38 -3.23 -6.06
N SER A 361 3.28 -2.86 -5.46
CA SER A 361 1.94 -2.91 -6.08
C SER A 361 1.71 -1.79 -7.10
N GLY A 362 2.57 -0.75 -7.13
CA GLY A 362 2.40 0.36 -8.06
C GLY A 362 3.54 1.39 -8.04
N GLY A 363 3.34 2.49 -8.75
CA GLY A 363 4.27 3.62 -8.77
C GLY A 363 5.60 3.33 -9.45
N ALA A 364 6.65 4.03 -9.02
CA ALA A 364 7.98 3.97 -9.61
C ALA A 364 8.66 2.61 -9.38
N LEU A 365 8.61 2.08 -8.15
CA LEU A 365 9.26 0.82 -7.80
C LEU A 365 8.72 -0.34 -8.64
N ALA A 366 7.40 -0.46 -8.81
CA ALA A 366 6.79 -1.52 -9.62
C ALA A 366 7.32 -1.54 -11.07
N LYS A 367 7.55 -0.36 -11.66
CA LYS A 367 8.13 -0.24 -13.02
C LYS A 367 9.61 -0.62 -13.07
N MET A 368 10.35 -0.44 -11.98
CA MET A 368 11.78 -0.78 -11.89
C MET A 368 12.02 -2.28 -11.67
N ILE A 369 11.11 -3.00 -11.02
CA ILE A 369 11.32 -4.40 -10.62
C ILE A 369 11.64 -5.28 -11.82
N THR A 370 10.88 -5.19 -12.92
CA THR A 370 11.07 -6.06 -14.09
C THR A 370 12.46 -5.88 -14.71
N PRO A 371 12.91 -4.68 -15.13
CA PRO A 371 14.24 -4.51 -15.70
C PRO A 371 15.36 -4.90 -14.72
N PHE A 372 15.22 -4.55 -13.43
CA PHE A 372 16.22 -4.93 -12.44
C PHE A 372 16.28 -6.46 -12.22
N SER A 373 15.15 -7.14 -12.18
CA SER A 373 15.09 -8.61 -12.03
C SER A 373 15.76 -9.34 -13.22
N LEU A 374 15.74 -8.72 -14.40
CA LEU A 374 16.42 -9.22 -15.59
C LEU A 374 17.91 -8.84 -15.65
N GLY A 375 18.44 -8.11 -14.67
CA GLY A 375 19.83 -7.63 -14.66
C GLY A 375 20.08 -6.42 -15.58
N LEU A 376 19.01 -5.82 -16.11
CA LEU A 376 19.06 -4.65 -17.00
C LEU A 376 18.94 -3.31 -16.22
N GLY A 377 18.83 -3.35 -14.89
CA GLY A 377 18.80 -2.15 -14.06
C GLY A 377 20.14 -1.44 -14.06
N GLY A 378 20.12 -0.11 -14.10
CA GLY A 378 21.33 0.69 -14.16
C GLY A 378 21.17 2.10 -13.60
N VAL A 379 22.32 2.72 -13.31
CA VAL A 379 22.39 4.11 -12.84
C VAL A 379 21.96 5.05 -13.98
N LEU A 380 21.05 5.98 -13.68
CA LEU A 380 20.58 6.96 -14.65
C LEU A 380 21.58 8.13 -14.73
N SER A 381 22.10 8.41 -15.93
CA SER A 381 23.06 9.48 -16.19
C SER A 381 24.27 9.39 -15.25
N HIS A 382 24.65 10.47 -14.59
CA HIS A 382 25.75 10.51 -13.61
C HIS A 382 25.39 9.88 -12.25
N GLY A 383 24.10 9.68 -11.97
CA GLY A 383 23.61 9.04 -10.72
C GLY A 383 23.74 9.88 -9.46
N ARG A 384 24.06 11.18 -9.56
CA ARG A 384 24.22 12.09 -8.42
C ARG A 384 22.93 12.79 -8.02
N GLN A 385 21.91 12.78 -8.89
CA GLN A 385 20.60 13.35 -8.58
C GLN A 385 19.98 12.62 -7.39
N TYR A 386 19.43 13.39 -6.45
CA TYR A 386 18.80 12.83 -5.25
C TYR A 386 17.43 12.28 -5.54
N MET A 387 17.13 11.18 -4.88
CA MET A 387 15.82 10.55 -4.82
C MET A 387 15.35 10.61 -3.36
N SER A 388 14.47 11.56 -3.06
CA SER A 388 13.78 11.61 -1.79
C SER A 388 12.57 10.70 -1.88
N TRP A 389 12.65 9.58 -1.20
CA TRP A 389 11.73 8.46 -1.23
C TRP A 389 10.99 8.33 0.09
N ILE A 390 9.92 7.56 0.11
CA ILE A 390 9.19 7.15 1.33
C ILE A 390 8.53 5.80 1.08
N SER A 391 8.40 4.96 2.11
CA SER A 391 7.61 3.72 2.03
C SER A 391 6.12 4.04 1.97
N LEU A 392 5.32 3.19 1.33
CA LEU A 392 3.86 3.36 1.34
C LEU A 392 3.31 3.28 2.78
N GLU A 393 3.89 2.44 3.61
CA GLU A 393 3.52 2.31 5.02
C GLU A 393 3.74 3.62 5.80
N ASP A 394 4.86 4.30 5.56
CA ASP A 394 5.13 5.58 6.21
C ASP A 394 4.28 6.72 5.65
N VAL A 395 3.88 6.65 4.37
CA VAL A 395 2.92 7.62 3.81
C VAL A 395 1.59 7.56 4.54
N ILE A 396 1.00 6.36 4.70
CA ILE A 396 -0.30 6.24 5.37
C ILE A 396 -0.21 6.60 6.85
N GLY A 397 0.88 6.24 7.54
CA GLY A 397 1.12 6.64 8.91
C GLY A 397 1.31 8.16 9.07
N ALA A 398 2.04 8.80 8.15
CA ALA A 398 2.24 10.26 8.16
C ALA A 398 0.94 11.02 7.87
N ILE A 399 0.06 10.49 7.01
CA ILE A 399 -1.28 11.07 6.78
C ILE A 399 -2.12 11.01 8.06
N GLN A 400 -2.15 9.86 8.76
CA GLN A 400 -2.85 9.75 10.04
C GLN A 400 -2.23 10.70 11.07
N HIS A 401 -0.91 10.75 11.18
CA HIS A 401 -0.21 11.64 12.09
C HIS A 401 -0.58 13.11 11.81
N ALA A 402 -0.54 13.55 10.55
CA ALA A 402 -0.92 14.90 10.16
C ALA A 402 -2.43 15.18 10.37
N MET A 403 -3.29 14.17 10.29
CA MET A 403 -4.72 14.32 10.58
C MET A 403 -4.97 14.73 12.03
N PHE A 404 -4.21 14.18 12.97
CA PHE A 404 -4.42 14.37 14.42
C PHE A 404 -3.49 15.40 15.07
N THR A 405 -2.36 15.78 14.44
CA THR A 405 -1.38 16.73 14.97
C THR A 405 -1.73 18.14 14.49
N GLU A 406 -2.21 19.00 15.37
CA GLU A 406 -2.73 20.33 15.04
C GLU A 406 -1.64 21.32 14.62
N GLU A 407 -0.41 21.11 15.06
CA GLU A 407 0.78 21.88 14.73
C GLU A 407 1.19 21.69 13.25
N LEU A 408 0.82 20.59 12.63
CA LEU A 408 1.10 20.35 11.23
C LEU A 408 0.12 21.12 10.33
N ARG A 409 0.62 22.21 9.76
CA ARG A 409 -0.09 23.12 8.85
C ARG A 409 0.76 23.50 7.65
N GLY A 410 0.12 23.85 6.54
CA GLY A 410 0.79 24.21 5.28
C GLY A 410 1.62 23.04 4.75
N PRO A 411 2.81 23.26 4.16
CA PRO A 411 3.61 22.21 3.57
C PRO A 411 4.17 21.25 4.63
N VAL A 412 4.09 19.94 4.34
CA VAL A 412 4.69 18.85 5.09
C VAL A 412 5.35 17.88 4.11
N ASN A 413 6.63 17.63 4.25
CA ASN A 413 7.39 16.73 3.38
C ASN A 413 7.15 15.27 3.78
N LEU A 414 6.46 14.53 2.93
CA LEU A 414 6.28 13.08 3.07
C LEU A 414 7.44 12.35 2.34
N VAL A 415 8.59 12.36 2.99
CA VAL A 415 9.82 11.68 2.53
C VAL A 415 10.47 10.97 3.73
N ALA A 416 11.23 9.91 3.47
CA ALA A 416 12.05 9.28 4.51
C ALA A 416 13.20 10.22 4.95
N PRO A 417 13.70 10.07 6.20
CA PRO A 417 14.71 10.99 6.75
C PRO A 417 16.07 10.93 6.01
N HIS A 418 16.34 9.83 5.31
CA HIS A 418 17.61 9.60 4.62
C HIS A 418 17.46 9.60 3.10
N PRO A 419 17.41 10.79 2.43
CA PRO A 419 17.38 10.88 0.97
C PRO A 419 18.67 10.32 0.37
N VAL A 420 18.56 9.58 -0.72
CA VAL A 420 19.71 8.92 -1.36
C VAL A 420 19.91 9.41 -2.78
N THR A 421 21.13 9.25 -3.33
CA THR A 421 21.36 9.49 -4.76
C THR A 421 20.79 8.34 -5.60
N ASN A 422 20.50 8.60 -6.88
CA ASN A 422 20.08 7.57 -7.83
C ASN A 422 21.07 6.39 -7.89
N ARG A 423 22.39 6.67 -7.80
CA ARG A 423 23.42 5.63 -7.74
C ARG A 423 23.25 4.72 -6.52
N THR A 424 23.05 5.32 -5.35
CA THR A 424 22.83 4.56 -4.10
C THR A 424 21.54 3.75 -4.20
N PHE A 425 20.45 4.36 -4.64
CA PHE A 425 19.18 3.68 -4.86
C PHE A 425 19.33 2.46 -5.79
N THR A 426 19.93 2.67 -6.96
CA THR A 426 20.15 1.63 -7.96
C THR A 426 20.96 0.46 -7.41
N LYS A 427 22.04 0.75 -6.69
CA LYS A 427 22.90 -0.28 -6.11
C LYS A 427 22.20 -1.04 -4.99
N THR A 428 21.44 -0.35 -4.14
CA THR A 428 20.67 -0.99 -3.06
C THR A 428 19.54 -1.87 -3.62
N LEU A 429 18.80 -1.40 -4.62
CA LEU A 429 17.76 -2.21 -5.26
C LEU A 429 18.36 -3.45 -5.94
N GLY A 430 19.49 -3.30 -6.63
CA GLY A 430 20.22 -4.43 -7.23
C GLY A 430 20.66 -5.46 -6.19
N ARG A 431 21.20 -5.00 -5.04
CA ARG A 431 21.60 -5.85 -3.91
C ARG A 431 20.41 -6.62 -3.35
N VAL A 432 19.31 -5.95 -3.05
CA VAL A 432 18.09 -6.58 -2.51
C VAL A 432 17.51 -7.59 -3.48
N LEU A 433 17.52 -7.31 -4.78
CA LEU A 433 17.07 -8.25 -5.82
C LEU A 433 18.12 -9.33 -6.15
N ARG A 434 19.35 -9.21 -5.64
CA ARG A 434 20.48 -10.06 -5.98
C ARG A 434 20.75 -10.07 -7.49
N ARG A 435 20.78 -8.88 -8.08
CA ARG A 435 21.03 -8.67 -9.52
C ARG A 435 22.10 -7.61 -9.73
N PRO A 436 22.98 -7.78 -10.72
CA PRO A 436 23.95 -6.76 -11.08
C PRO A 436 23.28 -5.52 -11.65
N THR A 437 23.96 -4.37 -11.48
CA THR A 437 23.54 -3.06 -12.01
C THR A 437 24.71 -2.43 -12.76
N LEU A 438 25.12 -3.12 -13.83
CA LEU A 438 26.39 -2.81 -14.54
C LEU A 438 26.18 -1.77 -15.64
N PHE A 439 25.01 -1.71 -16.26
CA PHE A 439 24.77 -0.93 -17.46
C PHE A 439 24.18 0.44 -17.09
N PRO A 440 24.96 1.54 -17.18
CA PRO A 440 24.39 2.88 -16.97
C PRO A 440 23.43 3.24 -18.11
N VAL A 441 22.38 3.97 -17.78
CA VAL A 441 21.42 4.49 -18.76
C VAL A 441 21.77 5.95 -19.05
N PRO A 442 22.28 6.28 -20.25
CA PRO A 442 22.67 7.65 -20.58
C PRO A 442 21.48 8.62 -20.53
N ALA A 443 21.74 9.89 -20.14
CA ALA A 443 20.69 10.93 -20.09
C ALA A 443 20.00 11.11 -21.45
N VAL A 444 20.74 10.99 -22.56
CA VAL A 444 20.19 11.08 -23.92
C VAL A 444 19.14 9.97 -24.15
N ALA A 445 19.38 8.74 -23.69
CA ALA A 445 18.42 7.65 -23.81
C ALA A 445 17.15 7.93 -22.97
N VAL A 446 17.30 8.45 -21.76
CA VAL A 446 16.15 8.84 -20.90
C VAL A 446 15.32 9.93 -21.59
N LYS A 447 15.98 10.99 -22.12
CA LYS A 447 15.31 12.07 -22.84
C LYS A 447 14.64 11.58 -24.13
N ALA A 448 15.30 10.69 -24.88
CA ALA A 448 14.74 10.12 -26.11
C ALA A 448 13.50 9.26 -25.85
N LEU A 449 13.49 8.47 -24.76
CA LEU A 449 12.37 7.59 -24.40
C LEU A 449 11.20 8.35 -23.75
N PHE A 450 11.49 9.25 -22.83
CA PHE A 450 10.48 9.85 -21.94
C PHE A 450 10.27 11.36 -22.16
N GLY A 451 11.13 12.02 -22.95
CA GLY A 451 11.04 13.47 -23.19
C GLY A 451 11.18 14.29 -21.91
N GLN A 452 10.41 15.38 -21.81
CA GLN A 452 10.40 16.28 -20.65
C GLN A 452 10.08 15.56 -19.33
N MET A 453 9.18 14.58 -19.36
CA MET A 453 8.87 13.76 -18.17
C MET A 453 10.11 13.04 -17.64
N GLY A 454 10.93 12.47 -18.52
CA GLY A 454 12.18 11.83 -18.12
C GLY A 454 13.20 12.81 -17.54
N GLU A 455 13.27 14.01 -18.09
CA GLU A 455 14.14 15.07 -17.57
C GLU A 455 13.72 15.51 -16.18
N GLU A 456 12.47 15.90 -15.98
CA GLU A 456 11.99 16.46 -14.72
C GLU A 456 11.83 15.41 -13.60
N LEU A 457 11.43 14.17 -13.92
CA LEU A 457 11.16 13.14 -12.89
C LEU A 457 12.31 12.14 -12.66
N LEU A 458 13.23 11.97 -13.62
CA LEU A 458 14.28 10.94 -13.55
C LEU A 458 15.70 11.50 -13.53
N LEU A 459 15.95 12.64 -14.21
CA LEU A 459 17.28 13.23 -14.31
C LEU A 459 17.51 14.36 -13.33
N ASN A 460 16.45 15.09 -12.96
CA ASN A 460 16.47 16.10 -11.91
C ASN A 460 16.26 15.43 -10.54
N GLY A 461 16.64 16.14 -9.47
CA GLY A 461 16.49 15.63 -8.12
C GLY A 461 16.48 16.73 -7.06
N ALA A 462 15.88 16.41 -5.93
CA ALA A 462 15.83 17.28 -4.77
C ALA A 462 16.18 16.48 -3.51
N ARG A 463 17.09 17.00 -2.67
CA ARG A 463 17.49 16.41 -1.40
C ARG A 463 16.59 16.92 -0.30
N VAL A 464 15.38 16.35 -0.19
CA VAL A 464 14.33 16.80 0.72
C VAL A 464 14.37 15.98 2.02
N VAL A 465 14.18 16.66 3.16
CA VAL A 465 14.09 16.04 4.48
C VAL A 465 12.74 16.37 5.14
N PRO A 466 12.20 15.47 5.98
CA PRO A 466 10.88 15.61 6.59
C PRO A 466 10.96 16.36 7.93
N LYS A 467 11.43 17.62 7.92
CA LYS A 467 11.72 18.36 9.15
C LYS A 467 10.48 18.47 10.06
N LYS A 468 9.33 18.87 9.52
CA LYS A 468 8.11 19.04 10.31
C LYS A 468 7.60 17.69 10.89
N LEU A 469 7.69 16.59 10.17
CA LEU A 469 7.31 15.28 10.70
C LEU A 469 8.19 14.88 11.89
N LEU A 470 9.52 15.06 11.77
CA LEU A 470 10.47 14.74 12.84
C LEU A 470 10.27 15.66 14.06
N ASP A 471 10.13 16.95 13.85
CA ASP A 471 9.92 17.93 14.93
C ASP A 471 8.63 17.67 15.71
N ASN A 472 7.62 17.07 15.07
CA ASN A 472 6.34 16.70 15.68
C ASN A 472 6.27 15.22 16.09
N GLY A 473 7.40 14.54 16.18
CA GLY A 473 7.51 13.21 16.77
C GLY A 473 6.91 12.08 15.91
N PHE A 474 6.92 12.22 14.57
CA PHE A 474 6.56 11.09 13.69
C PHE A 474 7.67 10.05 13.69
N GLU A 475 7.30 8.80 13.92
CA GLU A 475 8.22 7.66 13.91
C GLU A 475 8.08 6.89 12.59
N PHE A 476 9.16 6.88 11.82
CA PHE A 476 9.22 6.13 10.56
C PHE A 476 9.37 4.63 10.83
N LEU A 477 8.55 3.82 10.17
CA LEU A 477 8.69 2.37 10.19
C LEU A 477 9.92 1.93 9.37
N TYR A 478 10.21 2.66 8.29
CA TYR A 478 11.33 2.39 7.38
C TYR A 478 12.14 3.67 7.13
N PRO A 479 13.01 4.08 8.05
CA PRO A 479 13.88 5.25 7.85
C PRO A 479 14.95 4.99 6.78
N ASP A 480 15.36 3.73 6.58
CA ASP A 480 16.45 3.32 5.69
C ASP A 480 15.93 2.62 4.42
N LEU A 481 16.54 2.98 3.28
CA LEU A 481 16.11 2.50 1.97
C LEU A 481 16.17 0.98 1.82
N GLU A 482 17.21 0.33 2.35
CA GLU A 482 17.36 -1.11 2.18
C GLU A 482 16.23 -1.86 2.88
N ASP A 483 15.87 -1.46 4.09
CA ASP A 483 14.80 -2.07 4.87
C ASP A 483 13.43 -1.85 4.21
N ALA A 484 13.15 -0.65 3.71
CA ALA A 484 11.96 -0.37 2.93
C ALA A 484 11.86 -1.26 1.68
N LEU A 485 12.94 -1.39 0.91
CA LEU A 485 12.98 -2.25 -0.27
C LEU A 485 12.85 -3.74 0.08
N ARG A 486 13.46 -4.19 1.19
CA ARG A 486 13.33 -5.57 1.66
C ARG A 486 11.89 -5.88 2.05
N ALA A 487 11.22 -4.99 2.76
CA ALA A 487 9.83 -5.14 3.14
C ALA A 487 8.91 -5.20 1.91
N GLU A 488 9.02 -4.24 0.99
CA GLU A 488 8.21 -4.18 -0.23
C GLU A 488 8.41 -5.39 -1.17
N LEU A 489 9.59 -5.97 -1.16
CA LEU A 489 9.94 -7.12 -2.00
C LEU A 489 9.83 -8.46 -1.26
N GLY A 490 9.44 -8.43 0.02
CA GLY A 490 9.38 -9.59 0.89
C GLY A 490 10.71 -10.33 0.94
N ARG A 491 11.79 -9.61 1.17
CA ARG A 491 13.15 -10.11 1.31
C ARG A 491 13.61 -9.96 2.77
N PHE A 492 12.75 -10.38 3.69
CA PHE A 492 13.09 -10.43 5.11
C PHE A 492 14.36 -11.25 5.31
N SER A 493 15.29 -10.75 6.12
CA SER A 493 16.58 -11.37 6.45
C SER A 493 16.38 -12.57 7.37
#